data_0191b6cfb9c5f50be51fb5b5a29cd78c
#
_entry.id   0191b6cfb9c5f50be51fb5b5a29cd78c
#
_cell.length_a   1.000
_cell.length_b   1.000
_cell.length_c   1.000
_cell.angle_alpha   90.00
_cell.angle_beta   90.00
_cell.angle_gamma   90.00
#
_symmetry.space_group_name_H-M   'P 1'
#
loop_
_entity.id
_entity.type
_entity.pdbx_description
1 polymer ?
#
loop_
_entity_poly.entity_id
_entity_poly.type
_entity_poly.pdbx_seq_one_letter_code
_entity_poly.pdbx_strand_id
1 'polypeptide(L)'
;MILNELEQTIIARKSADPNSSWTAQLLSKGPDKCAEKFGEESVEALIEAVKGDRAALTSEAADVLYHLLVMLASRDVALDDVFAELSRRTAQSGLDEKARR
;
A
#
# COMPACT_ATOMS: atom_id res chain seq x y z
N MET A 1 -8.08 13.25 -4.92
CA MET A 1 -7.38 12.21 -5.69
C MET A 1 -7.72 10.84 -5.11
N ILE A 2 -7.83 9.84 -5.93
CA ILE A 2 -8.35 8.51 -5.50
C ILE A 2 -7.56 7.88 -4.35
N LEU A 3 -6.23 7.99 -4.34
CA LEU A 3 -5.43 7.39 -3.28
C LEU A 3 -5.70 8.04 -1.92
N ASN A 4 -5.87 9.35 -1.88
CA ASN A 4 -6.20 10.07 -0.65
C ASN A 4 -7.60 9.70 -0.15
N GLU A 5 -8.55 9.55 -1.07
CA GLU A 5 -9.92 9.13 -0.73
C GLU A 5 -9.92 7.71 -0.16
N LEU A 6 -9.16 6.81 -0.78
CA LEU A 6 -9.03 5.44 -0.31
C LEU A 6 -8.38 5.40 1.07
N GLU A 7 -7.34 6.20 1.29
CA GLU A 7 -6.71 6.31 2.61
C GLU A 7 -7.71 6.71 3.68
N GLN A 8 -8.52 7.72 3.42
CA GLN A 8 -9.52 8.19 4.38
C GLN A 8 -10.54 7.10 4.69
N THR A 9 -10.97 6.36 3.68
CA THR A 9 -11.88 5.23 3.87
C THR A 9 -11.25 4.17 4.76
N ILE A 10 -9.99 3.82 4.51
CA ILE A 10 -9.26 2.82 5.30
C ILE A 10 -9.11 3.27 6.76
N ILE A 11 -8.73 4.52 6.97
CA ILE A 11 -8.59 5.08 8.33
C ILE A 11 -9.91 5.01 9.08
N ALA A 12 -11.01 5.33 8.40
CA ALA A 12 -12.35 5.26 9.01
C ALA A 12 -12.70 3.83 9.45
N ARG A 13 -12.17 2.82 8.79
CA ARG A 13 -12.44 1.41 9.13
C ARG A 13 -11.73 0.94 10.39
N LYS A 14 -10.79 1.70 10.93
CA LYS A 14 -10.12 1.33 12.18
C LYS A 14 -11.11 1.16 13.33
N SER A 15 -12.19 1.92 13.33
CA SER A 15 -13.23 1.85 14.35
C SER A 15 -14.47 1.08 13.90
N ALA A 16 -14.45 0.51 12.70
CA ALA A 16 -15.58 -0.27 12.19
C ALA A 16 -15.58 -1.68 12.75
N ASP A 17 -16.74 -2.34 12.69
CA ASP A 17 -16.90 -3.72 13.14
C ASP A 17 -16.13 -4.66 12.19
N PRO A 18 -15.16 -5.45 12.71
CA PRO A 18 -14.44 -6.41 11.86
C PRO A 18 -15.34 -7.45 11.19
N ASN A 19 -16.51 -7.70 11.74
CA ASN A 19 -17.45 -8.66 11.14
C ASN A 19 -18.17 -8.09 9.91
N SER A 20 -18.15 -6.78 9.71
CA SER A 20 -18.83 -6.12 8.61
C SER A 20 -17.89 -5.49 7.58
N SER A 21 -16.58 -5.52 7.81
CA SER A 21 -15.60 -4.89 6.93
C SER A 21 -14.31 -5.69 6.88
N TRP A 22 -13.91 -6.08 5.66
CA TRP A 22 -12.62 -6.75 5.43
C TRP A 22 -11.45 -5.88 5.89
N THR A 23 -11.50 -4.58 5.58
CA THR A 23 -10.45 -3.64 5.98
C THR A 23 -10.34 -3.56 7.51
N ALA A 24 -11.48 -3.46 8.20
CA ALA A 24 -11.50 -3.45 9.66
C ALA A 24 -10.94 -4.75 10.22
N GLN A 25 -11.25 -5.89 9.58
CA GLN A 25 -10.72 -7.18 10.00
C GLN A 25 -9.20 -7.24 9.88
N LEU A 26 -8.65 -6.76 8.76
CA LEU A 26 -7.20 -6.71 8.56
C LEU A 26 -6.53 -5.81 9.61
N LEU A 27 -7.07 -4.61 9.80
CA LEU A 27 -6.51 -3.66 10.77
C LEU A 27 -6.57 -4.21 12.20
N SER A 28 -7.62 -4.93 12.55
CA SER A 28 -7.76 -5.53 13.88
C SER A 28 -6.71 -6.61 14.17
N LYS A 29 -6.18 -7.24 13.13
CA LYS A 29 -5.14 -8.26 13.27
C LYS A 29 -3.74 -7.69 13.44
N GLY A 30 -3.58 -6.39 13.24
CA GLY A 30 -2.33 -5.67 13.52
C GLY A 30 -1.36 -5.61 12.35
N PRO A 31 -0.24 -4.87 12.56
CA PRO A 31 0.72 -4.59 11.48
C PRO A 31 1.35 -5.81 10.83
N ASP A 32 1.62 -6.86 11.61
CA ASP A 32 2.25 -8.07 11.06
C ASP A 32 1.38 -8.71 9.99
N LYS A 33 0.07 -8.83 10.26
CA LYS A 33 -0.87 -9.41 9.29
C LYS A 33 -1.05 -8.49 8.08
N CYS A 34 -1.11 -7.19 8.30
CA CYS A 34 -1.22 -6.23 7.19
C CYS A 34 0.02 -6.29 6.29
N ALA A 35 1.21 -6.42 6.87
CA ALA A 35 2.46 -6.57 6.12
C ALA A 35 2.49 -7.89 5.34
N GLU A 36 2.05 -8.98 5.96
CA GLU A 36 1.96 -10.29 5.31
C GLU A 36 1.07 -10.23 4.06
N LYS A 37 -0.09 -9.62 4.18
CA LYS A 37 -1.02 -9.47 3.06
C LYS A 37 -0.44 -8.61 1.94
N PHE A 38 0.23 -7.51 2.30
CA PHE A 38 0.93 -6.69 1.31
C PHE A 38 1.97 -7.53 0.55
N GLY A 39 2.74 -8.34 1.27
CA GLY A 39 3.75 -9.21 0.65
C GLY A 39 3.14 -10.22 -0.31
N GLU A 40 2.04 -10.87 0.08
CA GLU A 40 1.34 -11.83 -0.78
C GLU A 40 0.86 -11.19 -2.07
N GLU A 41 0.21 -10.03 -1.98
CA GLU A 41 -0.32 -9.33 -3.15
C GLU A 41 0.80 -8.82 -4.05
N SER A 42 1.93 -8.42 -3.47
CA SER A 42 3.10 -7.98 -4.24
C SER A 42 3.68 -9.12 -5.07
N VAL A 43 3.73 -10.34 -4.52
CA VAL A 43 4.19 -11.52 -5.26
C VAL A 43 3.24 -11.83 -6.42
N GLU A 44 1.93 -11.76 -6.20
CA GLU A 44 0.95 -11.98 -7.26
C GLU A 44 1.13 -10.96 -8.40
N ALA A 45 1.38 -9.70 -8.06
CA ALA A 45 1.58 -8.66 -9.06
C ALA A 45 2.85 -8.90 -9.87
N LEU A 46 3.95 -9.27 -9.21
CA LEU A 46 5.20 -9.52 -9.93
C LEU A 46 5.12 -10.74 -10.87
N ILE A 47 4.34 -11.75 -10.49
CA ILE A 47 4.10 -12.91 -11.35
C ILE A 47 3.40 -12.47 -12.63
N GLU A 48 2.36 -11.64 -12.54
CA GLU A 48 1.65 -11.16 -13.71
C GLU A 48 2.50 -10.24 -14.58
N ALA A 49 3.39 -9.46 -13.95
CA ALA A 49 4.34 -8.64 -14.70
C ALA A 49 5.31 -9.49 -15.51
N VAL A 50 5.83 -10.56 -14.93
CA VAL A 50 6.75 -11.47 -15.63
C VAL A 50 6.05 -12.21 -16.76
N LYS A 51 4.80 -12.61 -16.55
CA LYS A 51 3.99 -13.29 -17.61
C LYS A 51 3.60 -12.34 -18.74
N GLY A 52 3.58 -11.05 -18.48
CA GLY A 52 3.17 -10.07 -19.47
C GLY A 52 1.66 -9.95 -19.66
N ASP A 53 0.86 -10.41 -18.70
CA ASP A 53 -0.59 -10.28 -18.72
C ASP A 53 -0.98 -8.90 -18.21
N ARG A 54 -1.28 -7.99 -19.13
CA ARG A 54 -1.53 -6.57 -18.78
C ARG A 54 -2.79 -6.39 -17.96
N ALA A 55 -3.85 -7.11 -18.26
CA ALA A 55 -5.12 -6.99 -17.53
C ALA A 55 -4.98 -7.53 -16.11
N ALA A 56 -4.36 -8.70 -15.97
CA ALA A 56 -4.14 -9.29 -14.65
C ALA A 56 -3.20 -8.42 -13.82
N LEU A 57 -2.14 -7.87 -14.42
CA LEU A 57 -1.22 -6.97 -13.71
C LEU A 57 -1.94 -5.71 -13.23
N THR A 58 -2.83 -5.14 -14.03
CA THR A 58 -3.62 -3.98 -13.62
C THR A 58 -4.44 -4.28 -12.37
N SER A 59 -5.12 -5.43 -12.36
CA SER A 59 -5.91 -5.86 -11.21
C SER A 59 -5.04 -6.07 -9.97
N GLU A 60 -3.91 -6.78 -10.13
CA GLU A 60 -3.02 -7.06 -8.99
C GLU A 60 -2.34 -5.79 -8.48
N ALA A 61 -2.02 -4.84 -9.36
CA ALA A 61 -1.46 -3.56 -8.95
C ALA A 61 -2.43 -2.76 -8.07
N ALA A 62 -3.73 -2.82 -8.39
CA ALA A 62 -4.75 -2.19 -7.56
C ALA A 62 -4.78 -2.83 -6.16
N ASP A 63 -4.68 -4.16 -6.09
CA ASP A 63 -4.61 -4.87 -4.82
C ASP A 63 -3.37 -4.49 -4.02
N VAL A 64 -2.23 -4.33 -4.69
CA VAL A 64 -0.98 -3.90 -4.03
C VAL A 64 -1.14 -2.52 -3.43
N LEU A 65 -1.71 -1.57 -4.18
CA LEU A 65 -1.93 -0.22 -3.67
C LEU A 65 -2.88 -0.22 -2.46
N TYR A 66 -3.95 -0.99 -2.54
CA TYR A 66 -4.88 -1.12 -1.42
C TYR A 66 -4.17 -1.66 -0.17
N HIS A 67 -3.44 -2.77 -0.30
CA HIS A 67 -2.76 -3.37 0.83
C HIS A 67 -1.59 -2.52 1.34
N LEU A 68 -0.94 -1.75 0.46
CA LEU A 68 0.05 -0.78 0.89
C LEU A 68 -0.59 0.26 1.84
N LEU A 69 -1.74 0.80 1.45
CA LEU A 69 -2.43 1.79 2.28
C LEU A 69 -2.91 1.20 3.62
N VAL A 70 -3.39 -0.05 3.61
CA VAL A 70 -3.77 -0.73 4.84
C VAL A 70 -2.56 -0.92 5.76
N MET A 71 -1.43 -1.36 5.21
CA MET A 71 -0.20 -1.54 5.97
C MET A 71 0.27 -0.22 6.58
N LEU A 72 0.28 0.85 5.79
CA LEU A 72 0.65 2.19 6.29
C LEU A 72 -0.29 2.63 7.42
N ALA A 73 -1.58 2.45 7.24
CA ALA A 73 -2.57 2.82 8.25
C ALA A 73 -2.38 2.03 9.55
N SER A 74 -1.96 0.77 9.45
CA SER A 74 -1.73 -0.07 10.62
C SER A 74 -0.58 0.44 11.50
N ARG A 75 0.30 1.26 10.94
CA ARG A 75 1.42 1.88 11.65
C ARG A 75 1.27 3.40 11.78
N ASP A 76 0.10 3.94 11.46
CA ASP A 76 -0.18 5.37 11.54
C ASP A 76 0.76 6.22 10.68
N VAL A 77 1.19 5.67 9.54
CA VAL A 77 1.99 6.40 8.55
C VAL A 77 1.05 7.03 7.53
N ALA A 78 1.10 8.35 7.41
CA ALA A 78 0.24 9.07 6.47
C ALA A 78 0.76 8.96 5.03
N LEU A 79 -0.16 8.82 4.09
CA LEU A 79 0.18 8.78 2.66
C LEU A 79 0.91 10.06 2.24
N ASP A 80 0.52 11.22 2.79
CA ASP A 80 1.18 12.49 2.51
C ASP A 80 2.66 12.48 2.88
N ASP A 81 3.04 11.76 3.93
CA ASP A 81 4.45 11.62 4.32
C ASP A 81 5.21 10.81 3.29
N VAL A 82 4.58 9.77 2.73
CA VAL A 82 5.18 8.99 1.63
C VAL A 82 5.37 9.85 0.40
N PHE A 83 4.36 10.66 0.06
CA PHE A 83 4.43 11.58 -1.07
C PHE A 83 5.52 12.63 -0.86
N ALA A 84 5.66 13.17 0.35
CA ALA A 84 6.72 14.12 0.66
C ALA A 84 8.10 13.51 0.46
N GLU A 85 8.28 12.26 0.88
CA GLU A 85 9.55 11.54 0.67
C GLU A 85 9.83 11.32 -0.81
N LEU A 86 8.80 10.97 -1.60
CA LEU A 86 8.96 10.85 -3.05
C LEU A 86 9.34 12.19 -3.69
N SER A 87 8.69 13.28 -3.26
CA SER A 87 9.02 14.61 -3.78
C SER A 87 10.47 14.99 -3.46
N ARG A 88 10.94 14.65 -2.26
CA ARG A 88 12.33 14.89 -1.87
C ARG A 88 13.29 14.13 -2.79
N ARG A 89 12.97 12.89 -3.10
CA ARG A 89 13.82 12.03 -3.94
C ARG A 89 13.83 12.50 -5.40
N THR A 90 12.74 13.01 -5.91
CA THR A 90 12.67 13.49 -7.30
C THR A 90 13.46 14.77 -7.51
N ALA A 91 13.83 15.49 -6.45
CA ALA A 91 14.70 16.66 -6.54
C ALA A 91 16.18 16.28 -6.68
N GLN A 92 16.51 14.98 -6.63
CA GLN A 92 17.89 14.46 -6.73
C GLN A 92 17.93 13.36 -7.78
N SER A 93 19.14 13.08 -8.34
CA SER A 93 19.31 11.94 -9.24
C SER A 93 19.22 10.64 -8.44
N GLY A 94 18.76 9.56 -9.09
CA GLY A 94 18.72 8.25 -8.47
C GLY A 94 20.10 7.77 -8.00
N LEU A 95 21.17 8.14 -8.70
CA LEU A 95 22.53 7.79 -8.33
C LEU A 95 22.97 8.51 -7.06
N ASP A 96 22.61 9.78 -6.91
CA ASP A 96 22.93 10.56 -5.70
C ASP A 96 22.21 9.96 -4.49
N GLU A 97 20.94 9.61 -4.63
CA GLU A 97 20.18 9.01 -3.56
C GLU A 97 20.77 7.66 -3.15
N LYS A 98 21.14 6.85 -4.13
CA LYS A 98 21.73 5.54 -3.87
C LYS A 98 23.07 5.67 -3.13
N ALA A 99 23.87 6.66 -3.47
CA ALA A 99 25.17 6.89 -2.83
C ALA A 99 25.05 7.32 -1.36
N ARG A 100 23.88 7.86 -0.96
CA ARG A 100 23.64 8.32 0.40
C ARG A 100 23.10 7.23 1.34
N ARG A 101 22.72 6.11 0.82
CA ARG A 101 22.20 4.99 1.64
C ARG A 101 23.37 4.17 2.27
#